data_c95a18865d0c6dafa31354342d9dff4e
#
_entry.id   c95a18865d0c6dafa31354342d9dff4e
#
_cell.length_a   1.000
_cell.length_b   1.000
_cell.length_c   1.000
_cell.angle_alpha   90.00
_cell.angle_beta   90.00
_cell.angle_gamma   90.00
#
_symmetry.space_group_name_H-M   'P 1'
#
loop_
_entity.id
_entity.type
_entity.pdbx_description
1 polymer ?
#
loop_
_entity_poly.entity_id
_entity_poly.type
_entity_poly.pdbx_seq_one_letter_code
_entity_poly.pdbx_strand_id
1 'polypeptide(L)'
;MYFGVQMYGVSKEWKQDPEGFLKKIYEAGYRQIEPCLGFRVDARDHGFWIPEDLEQAMPLLVKYHIEVHTVHIFLDEYHYERELAILTELAQKYHISWFVVKSPARLTKDVLDETAARYRELAEELEKAGAGLLVHNEKEDICIRVLSL
;
A
#
# COMPACT_ATOMS: atom_id res chain seq x y z
N MET A 1 14.58 -15.19 5.65
CA MET A 1 13.16 -14.84 5.47
C MET A 1 12.88 -13.70 6.44
N TYR A 2 12.36 -12.59 5.96
CA TYR A 2 12.00 -11.46 6.81
C TYR A 2 10.48 -11.42 6.95
N PHE A 3 10.01 -11.10 8.14
CA PHE A 3 8.60 -10.89 8.42
C PHE A 3 8.32 -9.39 8.48
N GLY A 4 7.21 -8.97 7.89
CA GLY A 4 6.72 -7.60 7.93
C GLY A 4 5.50 -7.45 8.82
N VAL A 5 5.22 -6.20 9.21
CA VAL A 5 4.01 -5.83 9.96
C VAL A 5 3.16 -4.93 9.08
N GLN A 6 1.91 -5.35 8.83
CA GLN A 6 0.95 -4.49 8.17
C GLN A 6 0.43 -3.43 9.15
N MET A 7 0.50 -2.17 8.73
CA MET A 7 0.31 -1.02 9.62
C MET A 7 -1.15 -0.66 9.89
N TYR A 8 -2.11 -1.19 9.12
CA TYR A 8 -3.53 -0.88 9.32
C TYR A 8 -4.02 -1.28 10.72
N GLY A 9 -3.73 -2.52 11.14
CA GLY A 9 -4.17 -3.05 12.43
C GLY A 9 -3.49 -2.41 13.66
N VAL A 10 -2.42 -1.65 13.46
CA VAL A 10 -1.59 -1.04 14.53
C VAL A 10 -1.42 0.47 14.36
N SER A 11 -2.28 1.07 13.54
CA SER A 11 -2.22 2.51 13.23
C SER A 11 -2.37 3.41 14.45
N LYS A 12 -3.11 2.95 15.46
CA LYS A 12 -3.33 3.70 16.71
C LYS A 12 -2.05 3.77 17.54
N GLU A 13 -1.37 2.65 17.71
CA GLU A 13 -0.11 2.54 18.43
C GLU A 13 0.98 3.35 17.74
N TRP A 14 1.06 3.27 16.41
CA TRP A 14 1.95 4.09 15.61
C TRP A 14 1.73 5.59 15.85
N LYS A 15 0.48 6.07 15.78
CA LYS A 15 0.16 7.49 15.97
C LYS A 15 0.49 8.02 17.37
N GLN A 16 0.44 7.16 18.40
CA GLN A 16 0.72 7.56 19.76
C GLN A 16 2.22 7.71 20.06
N ASP A 17 3.03 6.80 19.56
CA ASP A 17 4.48 6.76 19.77
C ASP A 17 5.18 6.06 18.60
N PRO A 18 5.44 6.76 17.48
CA PRO A 18 6.05 6.18 16.30
C PRO A 18 7.42 5.56 16.58
N GLU A 19 8.25 6.23 17.37
CA GLU A 19 9.60 5.76 17.63
C GLU A 19 9.60 4.53 18.55
N GLY A 20 8.84 4.57 19.63
CA GLY A 20 8.71 3.42 20.54
C GLY A 20 8.07 2.22 19.86
N PHE A 21 7.13 2.46 18.93
CA PHE A 21 6.53 1.41 18.13
C PHE A 21 7.56 0.73 17.21
N LEU A 22 8.36 1.48 16.46
CA LEU A 22 9.40 0.90 15.59
C LEU A 22 10.49 0.19 16.39
N LYS A 23 10.85 0.71 17.55
CA LYS A 23 11.77 0.03 18.45
C LYS A 23 11.24 -1.35 18.86
N LYS A 24 9.97 -1.48 19.24
CA LYS A 24 9.33 -2.75 19.58
C LYS A 24 9.30 -3.71 18.39
N ILE A 25 8.97 -3.22 17.20
CA ILE A 25 9.00 -4.02 15.97
C ILE A 25 10.42 -4.57 15.73
N TYR A 26 11.42 -3.72 15.82
CA TYR A 26 12.81 -4.09 15.64
C TYR A 26 13.28 -5.13 16.67
N GLU A 27 12.98 -4.90 17.94
CA GLU A 27 13.33 -5.83 19.05
C GLU A 27 12.61 -7.18 18.91
N ALA A 28 11.39 -7.19 18.36
CA ALA A 28 10.66 -8.42 18.05
C ALA A 28 11.19 -9.17 16.81
N GLY A 29 12.20 -8.62 16.14
CA GLY A 29 12.86 -9.27 14.99
C GLY A 29 12.26 -8.93 13.63
N TYR A 30 11.25 -8.05 13.56
CA TYR A 30 10.73 -7.59 12.28
C TYR A 30 11.68 -6.58 11.63
N ARG A 31 11.74 -6.61 10.30
CA ARG A 31 12.59 -5.72 9.49
C ARG A 31 11.85 -5.04 8.36
N GLN A 32 10.55 -5.27 8.28
CA GLN A 32 9.70 -4.69 7.24
C GLN A 32 8.39 -4.24 7.83
N ILE A 33 7.85 -3.16 7.29
CA ILE A 33 6.46 -2.75 7.49
C ILE A 33 5.76 -2.62 6.14
N GLU A 34 4.44 -2.82 6.15
CA GLU A 34 3.55 -2.55 5.03
C GLU A 34 2.58 -1.43 5.43
N PRO A 35 2.87 -0.17 5.08
CA PRO A 35 1.94 0.93 5.26
C PRO A 35 0.67 0.72 4.44
N CYS A 36 -0.45 1.23 4.95
CA CYS A 36 -1.71 1.27 4.22
C CYS A 36 -1.98 2.74 3.87
N LEU A 37 -1.77 3.13 2.62
CA LEU A 37 -1.97 4.49 2.14
C LEU A 37 -3.40 4.71 1.65
N GLY A 38 -3.99 5.82 2.08
CA GLY A 38 -5.23 6.35 1.54
C GLY A 38 -4.99 7.76 1.01
N PHE A 39 -5.70 8.11 -0.06
CA PHE A 39 -5.53 9.40 -0.75
C PHE A 39 -6.66 10.39 -0.44
N ARG A 40 -7.70 9.94 0.24
CA ARG A 40 -8.80 10.80 0.67
C ARG A 40 -8.38 11.66 1.85
N VAL A 41 -9.01 12.84 1.98
CA VAL A 41 -8.74 13.79 3.09
C VAL A 41 -8.99 13.17 4.46
N ASP A 42 -9.97 12.27 4.56
CA ASP A 42 -10.37 11.56 5.77
C ASP A 42 -9.61 10.22 5.99
N ALA A 43 -8.63 9.90 5.16
CA ALA A 43 -7.90 8.64 5.23
C ALA A 43 -7.31 8.36 6.63
N ARG A 44 -6.75 9.39 7.26
CA ARG A 44 -6.19 9.28 8.62
C ARG A 44 -7.23 8.91 9.68
N ASP A 45 -8.48 9.33 9.52
CA ASP A 45 -9.55 9.03 10.47
C ASP A 45 -9.94 7.55 10.43
N HIS A 46 -9.72 6.92 9.26
CA HIS A 46 -9.94 5.49 9.03
C HIS A 46 -8.71 4.62 9.29
N GLY A 47 -7.64 5.17 9.85
CA GLY A 47 -6.43 4.41 10.21
C GLY A 47 -5.43 4.24 9.08
N PHE A 48 -5.65 4.87 7.93
CA PHE A 48 -4.68 4.90 6.84
C PHE A 48 -3.61 5.96 7.08
N TRP A 49 -2.47 5.75 6.46
CA TRP A 49 -1.47 6.79 6.26
C TRP A 49 -1.84 7.60 5.02
N ILE A 50 -1.36 8.80 4.94
CA ILE A 50 -1.29 9.55 3.68
C ILE A 50 0.18 9.59 3.23
N PRO A 51 0.47 9.97 1.98
CA PRO A 51 1.84 10.02 1.46
C PRO A 51 2.83 10.77 2.36
N GLU A 52 2.42 11.88 2.95
CA GLU A 52 3.22 12.68 3.86
C GLU A 52 3.56 11.95 5.17
N ASP A 53 2.70 11.04 5.64
CA ASP A 53 2.99 10.23 6.84
C ASP A 53 4.12 9.23 6.55
N LEU A 54 4.16 8.66 5.36
CA LEU A 54 5.25 7.79 4.92
C LEU A 54 6.57 8.59 4.86
N GLU A 55 6.54 9.77 4.26
CA GLU A 55 7.71 10.64 4.18
C GLU A 55 8.27 11.01 5.57
N GLN A 56 7.39 11.34 6.51
CA GLN A 56 7.77 11.65 7.88
C GLN A 56 8.31 10.43 8.64
N ALA A 57 7.85 9.24 8.29
CA ALA A 57 8.30 7.98 8.91
C ALA A 57 9.70 7.57 8.44
N MET A 58 10.10 7.90 7.21
CA MET A 58 11.33 7.41 6.59
C MET A 58 12.60 7.61 7.43
N PRO A 59 12.86 8.76 8.07
CA PRO A 59 14.05 8.92 8.94
C PRO A 59 14.08 7.93 10.11
N LEU A 60 12.92 7.64 10.70
CA LEU A 60 12.82 6.68 11.80
C LEU A 60 12.98 5.24 11.29
N LEU A 61 12.42 4.91 10.12
CA LEU A 61 12.57 3.61 9.49
C LEU A 61 14.05 3.31 9.20
N VAL A 62 14.76 4.27 8.64
CA VAL A 62 16.22 4.16 8.41
C VAL A 62 16.96 3.97 9.73
N LYS A 63 16.64 4.74 10.78
CA LYS A 63 17.27 4.64 12.11
C LYS A 63 17.15 3.23 12.71
N TYR A 64 16.01 2.57 12.51
CA TYR A 64 15.73 1.23 13.04
C TYR A 64 15.98 0.11 12.02
N HIS A 65 16.57 0.39 10.86
CA HIS A 65 16.83 -0.59 9.80
C HIS A 65 15.56 -1.38 9.43
N ILE A 66 14.43 -0.68 9.32
CA ILE A 66 13.14 -1.22 8.90
C ILE A 66 12.87 -0.71 7.49
N GLU A 67 12.50 -1.62 6.60
CA GLU A 67 12.29 -1.35 5.17
C GLU A 67 10.80 -1.33 4.81
N VAL A 68 10.47 -0.63 3.73
CA VAL A 68 9.15 -0.62 3.11
C VAL A 68 9.29 -1.13 1.68
N HIS A 69 8.99 -2.40 1.46
CA HIS A 69 8.99 -2.98 0.12
C HIS A 69 7.61 -3.08 -0.49
N THR A 70 6.59 -3.12 0.36
CA THR A 70 5.19 -3.29 -0.03
C THR A 70 4.35 -2.20 0.62
N VAL A 71 3.43 -1.63 -0.14
CA VAL A 71 2.47 -0.62 0.33
C VAL A 71 1.07 -1.02 -0.10
N HIS A 72 0.16 -1.14 0.85
CA HIS A 72 -1.25 -1.33 0.54
C HIS A 72 -1.89 0.03 0.22
N ILE A 73 -2.64 0.13 -0.88
CA ILE A 73 -3.19 1.38 -1.36
C ILE A 73 -4.71 1.32 -1.49
N PHE A 74 -5.35 2.44 -1.12
CA PHE A 74 -6.78 2.66 -1.26
C PHE A 74 -7.01 3.85 -2.17
N LEU A 75 -7.20 3.54 -3.46
CA LEU A 75 -7.38 4.54 -4.52
C LEU A 75 -8.74 5.23 -4.40
N ASP A 76 -8.77 6.52 -4.71
CA ASP A 76 -9.99 7.28 -4.90
C ASP A 76 -10.39 7.24 -6.40
N GLU A 77 -11.61 6.87 -6.69
CA GLU A 77 -12.11 6.77 -8.07
C GLU A 77 -12.10 8.11 -8.81
N TYR A 78 -12.12 9.23 -8.09
CA TYR A 78 -12.22 10.58 -8.66
C TYR A 78 -10.88 11.27 -8.94
N HIS A 79 -9.75 10.75 -8.42
CA HIS A 79 -8.45 11.42 -8.47
C HIS A 79 -7.31 10.51 -8.97
N TYR A 80 -7.65 9.53 -9.77
CA TYR A 80 -6.75 8.45 -10.20
C TYR A 80 -5.42 8.93 -10.81
N GLU A 81 -5.43 9.89 -11.72
CA GLU A 81 -4.20 10.41 -12.36
C GLU A 81 -3.24 11.04 -11.34
N ARG A 82 -3.80 11.78 -10.38
CA ARG A 82 -3.00 12.38 -9.30
C ARG A 82 -2.39 11.31 -8.40
N GLU A 83 -3.18 10.30 -8.05
CA GLU A 83 -2.74 9.20 -7.20
C GLU A 83 -1.65 8.39 -7.88
N LEU A 84 -1.81 8.10 -9.16
CA LEU A 84 -0.81 7.41 -9.97
C LEU A 84 0.53 8.15 -9.98
N ALA A 85 0.52 9.47 -10.18
CA ALA A 85 1.74 10.28 -10.13
C ALA A 85 2.44 10.20 -8.77
N ILE A 86 1.68 10.25 -7.67
CA ILE A 86 2.21 10.11 -6.31
C ILE A 86 2.82 8.70 -6.11
N LEU A 87 2.12 7.65 -6.52
CA LEU A 87 2.61 6.28 -6.38
C LEU A 87 3.90 6.05 -7.16
N THR A 88 3.99 6.59 -8.37
CA THR A 88 5.19 6.53 -9.21
C THR A 88 6.37 7.25 -8.54
N GLU A 89 6.13 8.43 -7.97
CA GLU A 89 7.16 9.17 -7.21
C GLU A 89 7.62 8.38 -5.98
N LEU A 90 6.69 7.84 -5.20
CA LEU A 90 7.00 7.03 -4.00
C LEU A 90 7.80 5.78 -4.37
N ALA A 91 7.44 5.09 -5.47
CA ALA A 91 8.16 3.92 -5.96
C ALA A 91 9.63 4.25 -6.24
N GLN A 92 9.88 5.32 -6.97
CA GLN A 92 11.22 5.75 -7.35
C GLN A 92 12.03 6.27 -6.15
N LYS A 93 11.40 7.11 -5.32
CA LYS A 93 12.07 7.78 -4.19
C LYS A 93 12.46 6.82 -3.07
N TYR A 94 11.61 5.85 -2.78
CA TYR A 94 11.78 4.94 -1.63
C TYR A 94 12.04 3.48 -2.03
N HIS A 95 12.18 3.20 -3.32
CA HIS A 95 12.43 1.85 -3.86
C HIS A 95 11.36 0.84 -3.43
N ILE A 96 10.09 1.27 -3.43
CA ILE A 96 8.96 0.42 -3.14
C ILE A 96 8.78 -0.55 -4.31
N SER A 97 8.82 -1.85 -4.02
CA SER A 97 8.76 -2.89 -5.05
C SER A 97 7.33 -3.27 -5.43
N TRP A 98 6.39 -3.14 -4.50
CA TRP A 98 5.02 -3.62 -4.70
C TRP A 98 3.98 -2.69 -4.10
N PHE A 99 2.95 -2.43 -4.89
CA PHE A 99 1.72 -1.82 -4.41
C PHE A 99 0.61 -2.86 -4.39
N VAL A 100 -0.18 -2.89 -3.33
CA VAL A 100 -1.28 -3.85 -3.15
C VAL A 100 -2.59 -3.10 -3.21
N VAL A 101 -3.44 -3.43 -4.17
CA VAL A 101 -4.80 -2.91 -4.28
C VAL A 101 -5.81 -3.92 -3.75
N LYS A 102 -6.93 -3.43 -3.24
CA LYS A 102 -8.04 -4.27 -2.84
C LYS A 102 -8.90 -4.61 -4.06
N SER A 103 -9.42 -5.84 -4.13
CA SER A 103 -10.45 -6.19 -5.09
C SER A 103 -11.76 -5.43 -4.81
N PRO A 104 -12.57 -5.13 -5.84
CA PRO A 104 -13.82 -4.40 -5.65
C PRO A 104 -14.84 -5.22 -4.85
N ALA A 105 -15.60 -4.55 -3.99
CA ALA A 105 -16.59 -5.17 -3.10
C ALA A 105 -17.80 -5.78 -3.83
N ARG A 106 -18.03 -5.43 -5.09
CA ARG A 106 -19.10 -5.98 -5.93
C ARG A 106 -18.53 -6.48 -7.25
N LEU A 107 -18.89 -7.70 -7.62
CA LEU A 107 -18.32 -8.42 -8.75
C LEU A 107 -19.38 -8.67 -9.82
N THR A 108 -19.98 -7.59 -10.34
CA THR A 108 -20.68 -7.70 -11.63
C THR A 108 -19.65 -7.75 -12.75
N LYS A 109 -19.98 -8.35 -13.89
CA LYS A 109 -19.07 -8.45 -15.03
C LYS A 109 -18.52 -7.09 -15.45
N ASP A 110 -19.37 -6.08 -15.51
CA ASP A 110 -19.00 -4.73 -15.94
C ASP A 110 -18.00 -4.08 -14.96
N VAL A 111 -18.24 -4.22 -13.64
CA VAL A 111 -17.31 -3.74 -12.60
C VAL A 111 -15.96 -4.46 -12.67
N LEU A 112 -15.96 -5.76 -12.96
CA LEU A 112 -14.73 -6.53 -13.12
C LEU A 112 -13.93 -6.09 -14.33
N ASP A 113 -14.60 -5.90 -15.47
CA ASP A 113 -13.95 -5.48 -16.72
C ASP A 113 -13.33 -4.07 -16.57
N GLU A 114 -14.07 -3.12 -15.98
CA GLU A 114 -13.58 -1.77 -15.68
C GLU A 114 -12.42 -1.79 -14.69
N THR A 115 -12.55 -2.54 -13.60
CA THR A 115 -11.48 -2.66 -12.59
C THR A 115 -10.23 -3.31 -13.16
N ALA A 116 -10.39 -4.37 -13.96
CA ALA A 116 -9.26 -5.05 -14.60
C ALA A 116 -8.53 -4.15 -15.59
N ALA A 117 -9.27 -3.34 -16.36
CA ALA A 117 -8.66 -2.35 -17.27
C ALA A 117 -7.86 -1.30 -16.49
N ARG A 118 -8.44 -0.74 -15.42
CA ARG A 118 -7.80 0.24 -14.56
C ARG A 118 -6.54 -0.32 -13.86
N TYR A 119 -6.62 -1.54 -13.33
CA TYR A 119 -5.46 -2.14 -12.66
C TYR A 119 -4.35 -2.55 -13.64
N ARG A 120 -4.68 -2.85 -14.89
CA ARG A 120 -3.68 -3.06 -15.94
C ARG A 120 -2.93 -1.77 -16.25
N GLU A 121 -3.65 -0.68 -16.45
CA GLU A 121 -3.05 0.65 -16.66
C GLU A 121 -2.15 1.05 -15.49
N LEU A 122 -2.63 0.88 -14.25
CA LEU A 122 -1.85 1.15 -13.04
C LEU A 122 -0.58 0.29 -12.99
N ALA A 123 -0.68 -1.00 -13.31
CA ALA A 123 0.46 -1.91 -13.31
C ALA A 123 1.50 -1.51 -14.36
N GLU A 124 1.08 -1.13 -15.57
CA GLU A 124 1.96 -0.68 -16.64
C GLU A 124 2.72 0.61 -16.27
N GLU A 125 2.07 1.55 -15.60
CA GLU A 125 2.73 2.78 -15.14
C GLU A 125 3.69 2.53 -13.96
N LEU A 126 3.30 1.69 -13.02
CA LEU A 126 4.17 1.31 -11.90
C LEU A 126 5.40 0.52 -12.37
N GLU A 127 5.25 -0.33 -13.39
CA GLU A 127 6.38 -1.08 -13.97
C GLU A 127 7.44 -0.15 -14.55
N LYS A 128 7.04 0.96 -15.18
CA LYS A 128 7.97 2.01 -15.66
C LYS A 128 8.74 2.69 -14.52
N ALA A 129 8.16 2.71 -13.32
CA ALA A 129 8.78 3.22 -12.10
C ALA A 129 9.60 2.16 -11.33
N GLY A 130 9.65 0.93 -11.83
CA GLY A 130 10.37 -0.19 -11.19
C GLY A 130 9.59 -0.90 -10.10
N ALA A 131 8.27 -0.71 -10.02
CA ALA A 131 7.39 -1.36 -9.06
C ALA A 131 6.34 -2.24 -9.76
N GLY A 132 5.75 -3.16 -9.01
CA GLY A 132 4.66 -4.00 -9.48
C GLY A 132 3.36 -3.78 -8.73
N LEU A 133 2.27 -4.33 -9.26
CA LEU A 133 0.96 -4.31 -8.66
C LEU A 133 0.53 -5.71 -8.22
N LEU A 134 0.02 -5.82 -7.00
CA LEU A 134 -0.61 -7.02 -6.46
C LEU A 134 -2.07 -6.75 -6.13
N VAL A 135 -2.91 -7.76 -6.28
CA VAL A 135 -4.32 -7.67 -5.88
C VAL A 135 -4.52 -8.46 -4.59
N HIS A 136 -5.00 -7.77 -3.56
CA HIS A 136 -5.36 -8.40 -2.29
C HIS A 136 -6.68 -9.17 -2.47
N ASN A 137 -6.58 -10.48 -2.29
CA ASN A 137 -7.68 -11.42 -2.45
C ASN A 137 -8.34 -11.67 -1.10
N GLU A 138 -9.59 -11.25 -0.94
CA GLU A 138 -10.40 -11.62 0.23
C GLU A 138 -11.22 -12.90 -0.07
N LYS A 139 -11.63 -13.60 0.97
CA LYS A 139 -12.30 -14.92 0.87
C LYS A 139 -13.55 -14.93 -0.02
N GLU A 140 -14.18 -13.78 -0.21
CA GLU A 140 -15.39 -13.61 -1.02
C GLU A 140 -15.11 -13.12 -2.45
N ASP A 141 -13.84 -12.90 -2.79
CA ASP A 141 -13.42 -12.31 -4.04
C ASP A 141 -13.20 -13.36 -5.14
N ILE A 142 -13.78 -13.13 -6.30
CA ILE A 142 -13.69 -13.99 -7.48
C ILE A 142 -12.36 -13.78 -8.26
N CYS A 143 -11.50 -12.89 -7.80
CA CYS A 143 -10.26 -12.51 -8.51
C CYS A 143 -9.31 -13.67 -8.85
N ILE A 144 -9.43 -14.83 -8.19
CA ILE A 144 -8.62 -16.02 -8.53
C ILE A 144 -8.87 -16.51 -9.96
N ARG A 145 -10.02 -16.18 -10.57
CA ARG A 145 -10.36 -16.64 -11.93
C ARG A 145 -9.93 -15.67 -13.05
N VAL A 146 -9.60 -14.44 -12.75
CA VAL A 146 -9.31 -13.40 -13.75
C VAL A 146 -7.84 -13.36 -14.16
N LEU A 147 -6.94 -13.80 -13.29
CA LEU A 147 -5.50 -13.82 -13.55
C LEU A 147 -4.99 -15.12 -14.19
N SER A 148 -5.87 -16.08 -14.44
CA SER A 148 -5.55 -17.38 -15.07
C SER A 148 -6.05 -17.51 -16.51
N LEU A 149 -6.40 -16.44 -17.17
CA LEU A 149 -6.74 -16.32 -18.60
C LEU A 149 -5.71 -15.44 -19.30
#